data_a574eb945908f54053e1db2550171eec
#
_entry.id   a574eb945908f54053e1db2550171eec
#
_cell.length_a   1.000
_cell.length_b   1.000
_cell.length_c   1.000
_cell.angle_alpha   90.00
_cell.angle_beta   90.00
_cell.angle_gamma   90.00
#
_symmetry.space_group_name_H-M   'P 1'
#
loop_
_entity.id
_entity.type
_entity.pdbx_description
1 polymer ?
#
loop_
_entity_poly.entity_id
_entity_poly.type
_entity_poly.pdbx_seq_one_letter_code
_entity_poly.pdbx_strand_id
1 'polypeptide(L)'
;MLILHGYWRSSAAYRVRIVLNLLALTHEHKSVHLVKNGGEQHSDEYDALNPSHLVPTLEDNTRYEPVVISQSMAIMEYLDEVFGEGKLTGDNPVERAHIRALAQDICCDIHPLNNLRVIQHLGDIASFEADDKAQWMRHWMTTGFSALEKKLAKCAGQYCVGNELSLVDVCLIPQLYNAHRFGLSLDKYPTIAAIEQRCLAVPAFAQALPENQTDAT
;
A
#
# COMPACT_ATOMS: atom_id res chain seq x y z
N MET A 1 -9.88 17.28 -11.51
CA MET A 1 -8.87 17.27 -10.42
C MET A 1 -8.98 15.94 -9.69
N LEU A 2 -7.87 15.27 -9.39
CA LEU A 2 -7.82 14.08 -8.55
C LEU A 2 -7.77 14.50 -7.07
N ILE A 3 -8.50 13.78 -6.21
CA ILE A 3 -8.49 13.99 -4.77
C ILE A 3 -8.25 12.64 -4.10
N LEU A 4 -7.19 12.52 -3.30
CA LEU A 4 -6.85 11.33 -2.54
C LEU A 4 -7.23 11.53 -1.07
N HIS A 5 -8.24 10.82 -0.61
CA HIS A 5 -8.56 10.70 0.79
C HIS A 5 -7.68 9.62 1.42
N GLY A 6 -6.87 10.00 2.38
CA GLY A 6 -5.88 9.09 2.93
C GLY A 6 -5.40 9.47 4.32
N TYR A 7 -4.54 8.65 4.87
CA TYR A 7 -3.86 8.88 6.13
C TYR A 7 -2.35 8.67 5.94
N TRP A 8 -1.54 9.58 6.46
CA TRP A 8 -0.10 9.57 6.21
C TRP A 8 0.58 8.22 6.48
N ARG A 9 0.27 7.52 7.58
CA ARG A 9 0.82 6.20 7.92
C ARG A 9 0.09 5.01 7.30
N SER A 10 -0.97 5.21 6.55
CA SER A 10 -1.67 4.10 5.91
C SER A 10 -0.82 3.50 4.79
N SER A 11 -0.43 2.22 4.93
CA SER A 11 0.28 1.49 3.87
C SER A 11 -0.52 1.45 2.57
N ALA A 12 -1.84 1.33 2.64
CA ALA A 12 -2.70 1.33 1.46
C ALA A 12 -2.74 2.71 0.77
N ALA A 13 -2.79 3.82 1.54
CA ALA A 13 -2.69 5.17 0.98
C ALA A 13 -1.27 5.43 0.41
N TYR A 14 -0.23 4.93 1.06
CA TYR A 14 1.15 5.05 0.58
C TYR A 14 1.32 4.42 -0.80
N ARG A 15 0.72 3.24 -1.09
CA ARG A 15 0.70 2.65 -2.43
C ARG A 15 0.18 3.60 -3.50
N VAL A 16 -0.96 4.23 -3.23
CA VAL A 16 -1.59 5.16 -4.18
C VAL A 16 -0.73 6.41 -4.39
N ARG A 17 -0.14 6.96 -3.31
CA ARG A 17 0.80 8.09 -3.42
C ARG A 17 2.00 7.77 -4.32
N ILE A 18 2.56 6.54 -4.20
CA ILE A 18 3.66 6.11 -5.08
C ILE A 18 3.22 6.15 -6.55
N VAL A 19 2.06 5.59 -6.89
CA VAL A 19 1.56 5.59 -8.28
C VAL A 19 1.30 7.02 -8.78
N LEU A 20 0.67 7.86 -7.98
CA LEU A 20 0.45 9.27 -8.33
C LEU A 20 1.78 9.99 -8.63
N ASN A 21 2.82 9.74 -7.84
CA ASN A 21 4.15 10.31 -8.06
C ASN A 21 4.86 9.71 -9.29
N LEU A 22 4.76 8.39 -9.50
CA LEU A 22 5.35 7.71 -10.67
C LEU A 22 4.76 8.25 -11.98
N LEU A 23 3.47 8.55 -11.97
CA LEU A 23 2.74 9.10 -13.11
C LEU A 23 2.77 10.63 -13.17
N ALA A 24 3.48 11.29 -12.24
CA ALA A 24 3.55 12.76 -12.10
C ALA A 24 2.17 13.44 -12.07
N LEU A 25 1.18 12.80 -11.42
CA LEU A 25 -0.19 13.29 -11.35
C LEU A 25 -0.37 14.27 -10.19
N THR A 26 -0.78 15.50 -10.54
CA THR A 26 -1.18 16.49 -9.54
C THR A 26 -2.50 16.09 -8.90
N HIS A 27 -2.53 16.10 -7.57
CA HIS A 27 -3.71 15.75 -6.80
C HIS A 27 -3.82 16.58 -5.52
N GLU A 28 -5.02 16.69 -5.00
CA GLU A 28 -5.28 17.19 -3.64
C GLU A 28 -5.20 16.01 -2.67
N HIS A 29 -4.51 16.18 -1.53
CA HIS A 29 -4.55 15.23 -0.43
C HIS A 29 -5.55 15.71 0.63
N LYS A 30 -6.57 14.92 0.92
CA LYS A 30 -7.48 15.11 2.04
C LYS A 30 -7.17 14.10 3.14
N SER A 31 -6.70 14.61 4.27
CA SER A 31 -6.39 13.76 5.42
C SER A 31 -7.67 13.19 6.03
N VAL A 32 -7.65 11.88 6.30
CA VAL A 32 -8.68 11.14 7.05
C VAL A 32 -7.96 10.44 8.19
N HIS A 33 -7.87 11.11 9.35
CA HIS A 33 -7.04 10.64 10.44
C HIS A 33 -7.67 9.45 11.18
N LEU A 34 -7.01 8.29 11.12
CA LEU A 34 -7.58 7.01 11.60
C LEU A 34 -7.68 6.85 13.12
N VAL A 35 -7.11 7.78 13.91
CA VAL A 35 -7.03 7.66 15.39
C VAL A 35 -7.58 8.88 16.12
N LYS A 36 -7.50 10.09 15.55
CA LYS A 36 -8.05 11.30 16.18
C LYS A 36 -9.58 11.20 16.24
N ASN A 37 -10.15 11.68 17.32
CA ASN A 37 -11.61 11.77 17.53
C ASN A 37 -12.35 10.43 17.34
N GLY A 38 -11.72 9.31 17.67
CA GLY A 38 -12.30 7.98 17.45
C GLY A 38 -12.15 7.46 16.03
N GLY A 39 -11.47 8.21 15.16
CA GLY A 39 -11.21 7.88 13.76
C GLY A 39 -12.14 8.64 12.81
N GLU A 40 -11.56 9.57 12.04
CA GLU A 40 -12.31 10.41 11.09
C GLU A 40 -12.96 9.60 9.95
N GLN A 41 -12.47 8.37 9.69
CA GLN A 41 -13.09 7.42 8.75
C GLN A 41 -14.51 6.99 9.16
N HIS A 42 -14.93 7.26 10.38
CA HIS A 42 -16.27 6.96 10.90
C HIS A 42 -17.21 8.19 10.89
N SER A 43 -16.76 9.33 10.35
CA SER A 43 -17.63 10.49 10.19
C SER A 43 -18.71 10.25 9.12
N ASP A 44 -19.88 10.90 9.26
CA ASP A 44 -20.97 10.82 8.29
C ASP A 44 -20.51 11.27 6.89
N GLU A 45 -19.60 12.27 6.82
CA GLU A 45 -19.02 12.76 5.57
C GLU A 45 -18.21 11.67 4.86
N TYR A 46 -17.36 10.95 5.59
CA TYR A 46 -16.55 9.90 5.00
C TYR A 46 -17.35 8.62 4.75
N ASP A 47 -18.33 8.30 5.58
CA ASP A 47 -19.26 7.19 5.36
C ASP A 47 -20.01 7.32 4.03
N ALA A 48 -20.49 8.53 3.73
CA ALA A 48 -21.13 8.82 2.44
C ALA A 48 -20.20 8.60 1.23
N LEU A 49 -18.89 8.77 1.41
CA LEU A 49 -17.88 8.57 0.37
C LEU A 49 -17.45 7.10 0.28
N ASN A 50 -17.21 6.45 1.42
CA ASN A 50 -16.78 5.06 1.51
C ASN A 50 -17.35 4.35 2.75
N PRO A 51 -18.50 3.68 2.63
CA PRO A 51 -19.12 2.96 3.74
C PRO A 51 -18.29 1.82 4.35
N SER A 52 -17.15 1.45 3.74
CA SER A 52 -16.23 0.48 4.31
C SER A 52 -15.36 1.05 5.44
N HIS A 53 -15.39 2.39 5.65
CA HIS A 53 -14.59 3.11 6.66
C HIS A 53 -13.08 2.81 6.56
N LEU A 54 -12.58 2.65 5.34
CA LEU A 54 -11.18 2.36 5.04
C LEU A 54 -10.59 3.43 4.13
N VAL A 55 -9.32 3.73 4.32
CA VAL A 55 -8.53 4.56 3.41
C VAL A 55 -7.58 3.67 2.59
N PRO A 56 -7.22 4.05 1.34
CA PRO A 56 -7.58 5.28 0.64
C PRO A 56 -8.92 5.19 -0.11
N THR A 57 -9.46 6.36 -0.44
CA THR A 57 -10.49 6.56 -1.46
C THR A 57 -10.00 7.63 -2.44
N LEU A 58 -10.16 7.42 -3.72
CA LEU A 58 -9.84 8.38 -4.78
C LEU A 58 -11.12 8.95 -5.39
N GLU A 59 -11.20 10.28 -5.49
CA GLU A 59 -12.16 10.95 -6.35
C GLU A 59 -11.45 11.39 -7.63
N ASP A 60 -11.97 11.02 -8.79
CA ASP A 60 -11.54 11.56 -10.07
C ASP A 60 -12.61 12.48 -10.65
N ASN A 61 -12.37 13.78 -10.49
CA ASN A 61 -13.21 14.86 -11.01
C ASN A 61 -12.68 15.39 -12.38
N THR A 62 -11.78 14.67 -13.04
CA THR A 62 -11.33 15.01 -14.40
C THR A 62 -12.27 14.45 -15.47
N ARG A 63 -13.16 13.53 -15.11
CA ARG A 63 -14.13 12.91 -15.98
C ARG A 63 -15.39 13.75 -16.14
N TYR A 64 -16.13 13.50 -17.21
CA TYR A 64 -17.44 14.12 -17.42
C TYR A 64 -18.40 13.81 -16.26
N GLU A 65 -18.42 12.55 -15.81
CA GLU A 65 -19.06 12.13 -14.56
C GLU A 65 -17.97 11.82 -13.54
N PRO A 66 -17.98 12.48 -12.35
CA PRO A 66 -17.03 12.19 -11.30
C PRO A 66 -17.07 10.72 -10.86
N VAL A 67 -15.91 10.14 -10.59
CA VAL A 67 -15.78 8.74 -10.19
C VAL A 67 -15.16 8.67 -8.79
N VAL A 68 -15.75 7.84 -7.93
CA VAL A 68 -15.21 7.54 -6.60
C VAL A 68 -14.78 6.08 -6.56
N ILE A 69 -13.52 5.83 -6.24
CA ILE A 69 -12.93 4.48 -6.21
C ILE A 69 -12.32 4.23 -4.83
N SER A 70 -12.72 3.14 -4.21
CA SER A 70 -12.08 2.58 -3.01
C SER A 70 -11.19 1.40 -3.36
N GLN A 71 -10.40 0.91 -2.38
CA GLN A 71 -9.41 -0.16 -2.51
C GLN A 71 -8.14 0.24 -3.29
N SER A 72 -7.00 0.21 -2.58
CA SER A 72 -5.73 0.67 -3.17
C SER A 72 -5.34 -0.02 -4.46
N MET A 73 -5.61 -1.34 -4.61
CA MET A 73 -5.32 -2.06 -5.85
C MET A 73 -6.17 -1.54 -7.01
N ALA A 74 -7.48 -1.40 -6.81
CA ALA A 74 -8.38 -0.88 -7.84
C ALA A 74 -8.00 0.55 -8.24
N ILE A 75 -7.64 1.40 -7.28
CA ILE A 75 -7.20 2.78 -7.53
C ILE A 75 -5.90 2.78 -8.35
N MET A 76 -4.94 1.95 -8.00
CA MET A 76 -3.65 1.89 -8.69
C MET A 76 -3.80 1.39 -10.12
N GLU A 77 -4.57 0.31 -10.34
CA GLU A 77 -4.86 -0.19 -11.68
C GLU A 77 -5.61 0.86 -12.52
N TYR A 78 -6.61 1.53 -11.94
CA TYR A 78 -7.33 2.62 -12.61
C TYR A 78 -6.39 3.75 -13.03
N LEU A 79 -5.51 4.21 -12.13
CA LEU A 79 -4.57 5.28 -12.44
C LEU A 79 -3.58 4.86 -13.54
N ASP A 80 -3.09 3.63 -13.49
CA ASP A 80 -2.17 3.10 -14.50
C ASP A 80 -2.84 2.93 -15.86
N GLU A 81 -4.07 2.41 -15.92
CA GLU A 81 -4.82 2.26 -17.18
C GLU A 81 -5.17 3.61 -17.81
N VAL A 82 -5.55 4.59 -16.98
CA VAL A 82 -6.06 5.88 -17.48
C VAL A 82 -4.94 6.85 -17.82
N PHE A 83 -3.86 6.86 -17.04
CA PHE A 83 -2.81 7.88 -17.11
C PHE A 83 -1.43 7.29 -17.35
N GLY A 84 -1.22 5.99 -17.12
CA GLY A 84 0.09 5.33 -17.15
C GLY A 84 0.29 4.37 -18.34
N GLU A 85 -0.70 4.26 -19.23
CA GLU A 85 -0.65 3.34 -20.38
C GLU A 85 -0.49 1.85 -20.00
N GLY A 86 -0.85 1.48 -18.76
CA GLY A 86 -0.79 0.11 -18.27
C GLY A 86 0.62 -0.40 -17.94
N LYS A 87 1.59 0.50 -17.78
CA LYS A 87 3.02 0.13 -17.61
C LYS A 87 3.33 -0.61 -16.29
N LEU A 88 2.54 -0.38 -15.25
CA LEU A 88 2.75 -1.02 -13.95
C LEU A 88 2.09 -2.41 -13.85
N THR A 89 1.21 -2.74 -14.78
CA THR A 89 0.43 -3.99 -14.76
C THR A 89 0.99 -5.09 -15.66
N GLY A 90 1.94 -4.78 -16.55
CA GLY A 90 2.60 -5.73 -17.46
C GLY A 90 1.98 -5.81 -18.85
N ASP A 91 2.78 -6.28 -19.83
CA ASP A 91 2.50 -6.16 -21.27
C ASP A 91 1.51 -7.19 -21.81
N ASN A 92 1.41 -8.35 -21.17
CA ASN A 92 0.57 -9.44 -21.67
C ASN A 92 -0.28 -10.06 -20.52
N PRO A 93 -1.34 -10.83 -20.87
CA PRO A 93 -2.25 -11.37 -19.87
C PRO A 93 -1.61 -12.26 -18.78
N VAL A 94 -0.57 -13.02 -19.13
CA VAL A 94 0.12 -13.92 -18.21
C VAL A 94 0.95 -13.10 -17.22
N GLU A 95 1.67 -12.12 -17.70
CA GLU A 95 2.47 -11.19 -16.88
C GLU A 95 1.58 -10.38 -15.95
N ARG A 96 0.47 -9.83 -16.46
CA ARG A 96 -0.54 -9.15 -15.64
C ARG A 96 -1.09 -10.03 -14.52
N ALA A 97 -1.36 -11.31 -14.82
CA ALA A 97 -1.82 -12.24 -13.81
C ALA A 97 -0.76 -12.50 -12.73
N HIS A 98 0.52 -12.64 -13.12
CA HIS A 98 1.63 -12.84 -12.18
C HIS A 98 1.86 -11.59 -11.31
N ILE A 99 1.86 -10.40 -11.89
CA ILE A 99 2.00 -9.13 -11.15
C ILE A 99 0.86 -9.00 -10.13
N ARG A 100 -0.40 -9.22 -10.56
CA ARG A 100 -1.54 -9.17 -9.64
C ARG A 100 -1.45 -10.21 -8.53
N ALA A 101 -1.05 -11.44 -8.84
CA ALA A 101 -0.92 -12.49 -7.83
C ALA A 101 0.11 -12.13 -6.76
N LEU A 102 1.30 -11.65 -7.14
CA LEU A 102 2.34 -11.20 -6.21
C LEU A 102 1.91 -9.96 -5.41
N ALA A 103 1.25 -9.00 -6.05
CA ALA A 103 0.72 -7.82 -5.36
C ALA A 103 -0.38 -8.21 -4.34
N GLN A 104 -1.22 -9.20 -4.68
CA GLN A 104 -2.27 -9.70 -3.79
C GLN A 104 -1.73 -10.52 -2.63
N ASP A 105 -0.62 -11.26 -2.77
CA ASP A 105 0.08 -11.88 -1.62
C ASP A 105 0.33 -10.83 -0.50
N ILE A 106 0.64 -9.59 -0.90
CA ILE A 106 0.86 -8.50 0.06
C ILE A 106 -0.47 -7.88 0.51
N CYS A 107 -1.33 -7.55 -0.45
CA CYS A 107 -2.55 -6.75 -0.19
C CYS A 107 -3.69 -7.57 0.43
N CYS A 108 -3.75 -8.88 0.16
CA CYS A 108 -4.82 -9.76 0.63
C CYS A 108 -4.38 -10.70 1.75
N ASP A 109 -3.10 -11.09 1.80
CA ASP A 109 -2.65 -12.13 2.73
C ASP A 109 -1.75 -11.60 3.86
N ILE A 110 -1.07 -10.44 3.68
CA ILE A 110 -0.23 -9.83 4.73
C ILE A 110 -0.94 -8.61 5.33
N HIS A 111 -1.21 -7.60 4.50
CA HIS A 111 -1.72 -6.31 4.96
C HIS A 111 -3.02 -6.38 5.78
N PRO A 112 -4.05 -7.17 5.42
CA PRO A 112 -5.30 -7.21 6.18
C PRO A 112 -5.13 -7.72 7.61
N LEU A 113 -4.21 -8.66 7.83
CA LEU A 113 -3.89 -9.20 9.15
C LEU A 113 -3.13 -8.19 10.03
N ASN A 114 -2.51 -7.21 9.42
CA ASN A 114 -1.76 -6.12 10.06
C ASN A 114 -2.55 -4.80 10.09
N ASN A 115 -3.80 -4.81 9.63
CA ASN A 115 -4.62 -3.61 9.57
C ASN A 115 -4.99 -3.12 10.98
N LEU A 116 -5.07 -1.79 11.14
CA LEU A 116 -5.36 -1.14 12.43
C LEU A 116 -6.62 -1.70 13.09
N ARG A 117 -7.72 -1.88 12.34
CA ARG A 117 -8.99 -2.41 12.89
C ARG A 117 -8.85 -3.83 13.46
N VAL A 118 -8.01 -4.68 12.83
CA VAL A 118 -7.73 -6.04 13.32
C VAL A 118 -6.93 -5.97 14.61
N ILE A 119 -5.89 -5.15 14.64
CA ILE A 119 -5.03 -4.98 15.82
C ILE A 119 -5.79 -4.36 17.00
N GLN A 120 -6.71 -3.42 16.74
CA GLN A 120 -7.59 -2.86 17.76
C GLN A 120 -8.52 -3.95 18.32
N HIS A 121 -9.19 -4.70 17.45
CA HIS A 121 -10.11 -5.76 17.85
C HIS A 121 -9.42 -6.89 18.65
N LEU A 122 -8.18 -7.25 18.30
CA LEU A 122 -7.37 -8.18 19.11
C LEU A 122 -7.10 -7.65 20.50
N GLY A 123 -6.89 -6.34 20.65
CA GLY A 123 -6.80 -5.70 21.95
C GLY A 123 -8.07 -5.88 22.79
N ASP A 124 -9.25 -5.74 22.16
CA ASP A 124 -10.53 -5.82 22.83
C ASP A 124 -10.91 -7.25 23.24
N ILE A 125 -10.71 -8.25 22.37
CA ILE A 125 -11.18 -9.63 22.60
C ILE A 125 -10.16 -10.53 23.31
N ALA A 126 -8.85 -10.26 23.17
CA ALA A 126 -7.77 -11.11 23.67
C ALA A 126 -6.84 -10.37 24.64
N SER A 127 -7.16 -9.12 25.00
CA SER A 127 -6.35 -8.28 25.89
C SER A 127 -4.89 -8.14 25.42
N PHE A 128 -4.67 -8.10 24.10
CA PHE A 128 -3.33 -7.95 23.51
C PHE A 128 -2.71 -6.62 23.90
N GLU A 129 -1.58 -6.68 24.59
CA GLU A 129 -0.74 -5.53 24.90
C GLU A 129 0.15 -5.15 23.68
N ALA A 130 0.95 -4.12 23.84
CA ALA A 130 1.78 -3.60 22.75
C ALA A 130 2.75 -4.65 22.17
N ASP A 131 3.36 -5.46 23.03
CA ASP A 131 4.30 -6.52 22.61
C ASP A 131 3.60 -7.66 21.89
N ASP A 132 2.40 -8.07 22.32
CA ASP A 132 1.60 -9.09 21.68
C ASP A 132 1.18 -8.64 20.27
N LYS A 133 0.73 -7.39 20.15
CA LYS A 133 0.40 -6.76 18.85
C LYS A 133 1.61 -6.73 17.92
N ALA A 134 2.79 -6.35 18.45
CA ALA A 134 4.02 -6.34 17.67
C ALA A 134 4.44 -7.76 17.23
N GLN A 135 4.26 -8.76 18.11
CA GLN A 135 4.51 -10.17 17.78
C GLN A 135 3.57 -10.67 16.71
N TRP A 136 2.27 -10.37 16.79
CA TRP A 136 1.29 -10.66 15.74
C TRP A 136 1.70 -10.07 14.40
N MET A 137 2.05 -8.79 14.37
CA MET A 137 2.50 -8.10 13.17
C MET A 137 3.71 -8.79 12.54
N ARG A 138 4.75 -9.07 13.33
CA ARG A 138 5.95 -9.77 12.87
C ARG A 138 5.67 -11.17 12.38
N HIS A 139 4.77 -11.92 13.04
CA HIS A 139 4.41 -13.29 12.64
C HIS A 139 3.86 -13.32 11.21
N TRP A 140 2.85 -12.51 10.93
CA TRP A 140 2.20 -12.53 9.61
C TRP A 140 3.08 -11.95 8.51
N MET A 141 3.86 -10.92 8.79
CA MET A 141 4.87 -10.41 7.85
C MET A 141 5.96 -11.44 7.57
N THR A 142 6.46 -12.13 8.58
CA THR A 142 7.47 -13.21 8.41
C THR A 142 6.92 -14.34 7.54
N THR A 143 5.69 -14.77 7.79
CA THR A 143 5.03 -15.83 7.00
C THR A 143 4.90 -15.41 5.55
N GLY A 144 4.38 -14.23 5.29
CA GLY A 144 4.19 -13.72 3.92
C GLY A 144 5.51 -13.46 3.20
N PHE A 145 6.48 -12.80 3.84
CA PHE A 145 7.77 -12.51 3.22
C PHE A 145 8.58 -13.77 2.93
N SER A 146 8.46 -14.82 3.76
CA SER A 146 9.13 -16.10 3.50
C SER A 146 8.61 -16.79 2.23
N ALA A 147 7.35 -16.63 1.91
CA ALA A 147 6.76 -17.10 0.66
C ALA A 147 7.13 -16.19 -0.52
N LEU A 148 7.02 -14.88 -0.33
CA LEU A 148 7.28 -13.86 -1.34
C LEU A 148 8.76 -13.88 -1.79
N GLU A 149 9.72 -14.00 -0.87
CA GLU A 149 11.14 -14.12 -1.18
C GLU A 149 11.41 -15.27 -2.16
N LYS A 150 10.80 -16.45 -1.91
CA LYS A 150 10.94 -17.61 -2.80
C LYS A 150 10.31 -17.40 -4.18
N LYS A 151 9.22 -16.64 -4.25
CA LYS A 151 8.58 -16.29 -5.52
C LYS A 151 9.42 -15.27 -6.28
N LEU A 152 9.86 -14.20 -5.62
CA LEU A 152 10.68 -13.15 -6.22
C LEU A 152 12.04 -13.66 -6.69
N ALA A 153 12.67 -14.58 -5.98
CA ALA A 153 13.93 -15.19 -6.41
C ALA A 153 13.84 -15.86 -7.80
N LYS A 154 12.63 -16.11 -8.32
CA LYS A 154 12.43 -16.74 -9.64
C LYS A 154 12.12 -15.73 -10.75
N CYS A 155 11.67 -14.52 -10.42
CA CYS A 155 11.19 -13.55 -11.40
C CYS A 155 11.79 -12.14 -11.23
N ALA A 156 12.42 -11.85 -10.11
CA ALA A 156 13.04 -10.55 -9.89
C ALA A 156 14.26 -10.32 -10.77
N GLY A 157 14.38 -9.08 -11.21
CA GLY A 157 15.58 -8.52 -11.84
C GLY A 157 16.04 -7.31 -11.03
N GLN A 158 15.93 -6.11 -11.59
CA GLN A 158 16.10 -4.87 -10.84
C GLN A 158 14.97 -4.66 -9.86
N TYR A 159 13.74 -5.07 -10.22
CA TYR A 159 12.52 -4.92 -9.45
C TYR A 159 11.83 -6.26 -9.23
N CYS A 160 10.66 -6.28 -8.64
CA CYS A 160 9.95 -7.50 -8.27
C CYS A 160 9.67 -8.42 -9.46
N VAL A 161 9.40 -7.86 -10.64
CA VAL A 161 9.17 -8.61 -11.87
C VAL A 161 10.06 -8.03 -12.97
N GLY A 162 11.17 -8.70 -13.26
CA GLY A 162 12.12 -8.23 -14.26
C GLY A 162 12.82 -6.92 -13.91
N ASN A 163 12.94 -6.02 -14.90
CA ASN A 163 13.76 -4.82 -14.78
C ASN A 163 12.93 -3.51 -14.77
N GLU A 164 11.62 -3.60 -14.88
CA GLU A 164 10.71 -2.46 -14.86
C GLU A 164 9.90 -2.46 -13.55
N LEU A 165 9.51 -1.27 -13.10
CA LEU A 165 8.64 -1.12 -11.94
C LEU A 165 7.24 -1.70 -12.24
N SER A 166 6.68 -2.36 -11.24
CA SER A 166 5.35 -2.96 -11.32
C SER A 166 4.52 -2.65 -10.06
N LEU A 167 3.23 -2.99 -10.08
CA LEU A 167 2.38 -2.89 -8.90
C LEU A 167 2.89 -3.71 -7.71
N VAL A 168 3.72 -4.74 -7.96
CA VAL A 168 4.32 -5.52 -6.86
C VAL A 168 5.26 -4.67 -6.03
N ASP A 169 6.12 -3.88 -6.69
CA ASP A 169 7.07 -2.97 -6.04
C ASP A 169 6.32 -1.91 -5.23
N VAL A 170 5.26 -1.36 -5.82
CA VAL A 170 4.39 -0.37 -5.17
C VAL A 170 3.69 -0.94 -3.93
N CYS A 171 3.32 -2.22 -3.94
CA CYS A 171 2.73 -2.90 -2.79
C CYS A 171 3.76 -3.28 -1.73
N LEU A 172 4.97 -3.68 -2.16
CA LEU A 172 6.03 -4.17 -1.30
C LEU A 172 6.59 -3.08 -0.39
N ILE A 173 6.95 -1.92 -0.95
CA ILE A 173 7.62 -0.86 -0.18
C ILE A 173 6.81 -0.37 1.04
N PRO A 174 5.50 -0.09 0.96
CA PRO A 174 4.71 0.26 2.14
C PRO A 174 4.61 -0.87 3.18
N GLN A 175 4.70 -2.13 2.74
CA GLN A 175 4.70 -3.26 3.65
C GLN A 175 6.06 -3.41 4.36
N LEU A 176 7.17 -3.11 3.68
CA LEU A 176 8.50 -3.08 4.27
C LEU A 176 8.66 -1.92 5.27
N TYR A 177 8.11 -0.75 4.96
CA TYR A 177 8.02 0.35 5.92
C TYR A 177 7.34 -0.11 7.23
N ASN A 178 6.26 -0.87 7.12
CA ASN A 178 5.59 -1.44 8.27
C ASN A 178 6.45 -2.49 8.98
N ALA A 179 7.19 -3.33 8.25
CA ALA A 179 8.12 -4.32 8.80
C ALA A 179 9.22 -3.66 9.64
N HIS A 180 9.87 -2.63 9.11
CA HIS A 180 10.88 -1.86 9.85
C HIS A 180 10.32 -1.22 11.12
N ARG A 181 9.12 -0.64 11.03
CA ARG A 181 8.43 -0.03 12.17
C ARG A 181 8.20 -1.01 13.31
N PHE A 182 7.93 -2.29 13.01
CA PHE A 182 7.73 -3.34 14.01
C PHE A 182 8.99 -4.16 14.30
N GLY A 183 10.15 -3.71 13.83
CA GLY A 183 11.45 -4.32 14.15
C GLY A 183 11.68 -5.69 13.49
N LEU A 184 11.07 -5.95 12.33
CA LEU A 184 11.35 -7.15 11.55
C LEU A 184 12.61 -6.95 10.72
N SER A 185 13.66 -7.79 10.96
CA SER A 185 14.86 -7.80 10.13
C SER A 185 14.61 -8.43 8.77
N LEU A 186 15.25 -7.87 7.72
CA LEU A 186 15.22 -8.39 6.37
C LEU A 186 16.42 -9.31 6.04
N ASP A 187 17.26 -9.67 7.01
CA ASP A 187 18.47 -10.50 6.79
C ASP A 187 18.19 -11.85 6.10
N LYS A 188 16.96 -12.37 6.29
CA LYS A 188 16.50 -13.63 5.68
C LYS A 188 15.85 -13.45 4.31
N TYR A 189 15.77 -12.22 3.82
CA TYR A 189 15.05 -11.85 2.59
C TYR A 189 15.92 -11.00 1.67
N PRO A 190 17.05 -11.56 1.16
CA PRO A 190 18.04 -10.77 0.40
C PRO A 190 17.48 -10.21 -0.90
N THR A 191 16.58 -10.90 -1.59
CA THR A 191 15.94 -10.40 -2.82
C THR A 191 15.04 -9.20 -2.49
N ILE A 192 14.21 -9.32 -1.47
CA ILE A 192 13.33 -8.24 -1.00
C ILE A 192 14.15 -7.03 -0.56
N ALA A 193 15.22 -7.22 0.21
CA ALA A 193 16.09 -6.14 0.67
C ALA A 193 16.78 -5.40 -0.48
N ALA A 194 17.25 -6.13 -1.50
CA ALA A 194 17.86 -5.53 -2.68
C ALA A 194 16.85 -4.71 -3.51
N ILE A 195 15.61 -5.19 -3.63
CA ILE A 195 14.52 -4.47 -4.31
C ILE A 195 14.17 -3.19 -3.53
N GLU A 196 14.06 -3.27 -2.20
CA GLU A 196 13.79 -2.10 -1.35
C GLU A 196 14.78 -0.97 -1.62
N GLN A 197 16.09 -1.27 -1.59
CA GLN A 197 17.14 -0.27 -1.84
C GLN A 197 16.96 0.41 -3.19
N ARG A 198 16.63 -0.34 -4.25
CA ARG A 198 16.43 0.21 -5.59
C ARG A 198 15.17 1.06 -5.69
N CYS A 199 14.07 0.59 -5.13
CA CYS A 199 12.81 1.36 -5.13
C CYS A 199 12.96 2.67 -4.36
N LEU A 200 13.60 2.67 -3.18
CA LEU A 200 13.79 3.88 -2.38
C LEU A 200 14.75 4.89 -3.04
N ALA A 201 15.58 4.46 -3.98
CA ALA A 201 16.38 5.37 -4.81
C ALA A 201 15.56 6.09 -5.89
N VAL A 202 14.36 5.62 -6.20
CA VAL A 202 13.44 6.28 -7.14
C VAL A 202 12.69 7.41 -6.40
N PRO A 203 12.77 8.67 -6.85
CA PRO A 203 12.19 9.82 -6.15
C PRO A 203 10.70 9.67 -5.80
N ALA A 204 9.93 9.02 -6.65
CA ALA A 204 8.49 8.81 -6.45
C ALA A 204 8.17 8.03 -5.16
N PHE A 205 9.00 7.05 -4.80
CA PHE A 205 8.83 6.29 -3.56
C PHE A 205 9.24 7.11 -2.34
N ALA A 206 10.37 7.81 -2.41
CA ALA A 206 10.88 8.64 -1.33
C ALA A 206 9.91 9.80 -1.00
N GLN A 207 9.36 10.47 -2.01
CA GLN A 207 8.39 11.55 -1.84
C GLN A 207 7.07 11.04 -1.21
N ALA A 208 6.70 9.79 -1.45
CA ALA A 208 5.48 9.18 -0.92
C ALA A 208 5.63 8.65 0.52
N LEU A 209 6.85 8.68 1.12
CA LEU A 209 7.08 8.26 2.51
C LEU A 209 6.09 8.93 3.47
N PRO A 210 5.64 8.20 4.51
CA PRO A 210 4.73 8.74 5.52
C PRO A 210 5.20 10.06 6.12
N GLU A 211 6.46 10.18 6.48
CA GLU A 211 7.05 11.36 7.13
C GLU A 211 7.08 12.59 6.22
N ASN A 212 6.99 12.40 4.90
CA ASN A 212 7.00 13.48 3.92
C ASN A 212 5.59 14.01 3.60
N GLN A 213 4.55 13.48 4.24
CA GLN A 213 3.17 13.91 3.99
C GLN A 213 2.81 15.12 4.84
N THR A 214 1.94 15.99 4.32
CA THR A 214 1.52 17.23 4.98
C THR A 214 0.74 17.01 6.27
N ASP A 215 0.12 15.84 6.43
CA ASP A 215 -0.64 15.42 7.61
C ASP A 215 0.20 14.57 8.58
N ALA A 216 1.51 14.42 8.37
CA ALA A 216 2.41 13.70 9.28
C ALA A 216 2.51 14.41 10.63
N THR A 217 2.30 13.68 11.75
CA THR A 217 2.30 14.18 13.14
C THR A 217 3.07 13.25 14.06
#